data_9ded921db666890df268ab408bc25200
#
_entry.id   9ded921db666890df268ab408bc25200
#
_cell.length_a   1.000
_cell.length_b   1.000
_cell.length_c   1.000
_cell.angle_alpha   90.00
_cell.angle_beta   90.00
_cell.angle_gamma   90.00
#
_symmetry.space_group_name_H-M   'P 1'
#
loop_
_entity.id
_entity.type
_entity.pdbx_description
1 polymer ?
#
loop_
_entity_poly.entity_id
_entity_poly.type
_entity_poly.pdbx_seq_one_letter_code
_entity_poly.pdbx_strand_id
1 'polypeptide(L)'
;VPQVKRQWAKGRYQILDRTDIYHEDGSVKSQKQCMPISKFEDPTRATVNEDRGTRDAFIIRVAEMYLIVAEAGAKAGKADALAYMNILRAQRAKAGKEEAMKVAQSDIEDIDFILDERARELVGEQLRWFDLKRMGSEIFIRRIKAGNPDAGKNVKAYQIGRAHV
;
A
#
# COMPACT_ATOMS: atom_id res chain seq x y z
N VAL A 1 14.62 -12.89 -16.23
CA VAL A 1 15.75 -11.92 -16.19
C VAL A 1 17.01 -12.66 -16.54
N PRO A 2 17.83 -12.17 -17.51
CA PRO A 2 19.06 -12.84 -17.89
C PRO A 2 19.97 -13.02 -16.67
N GLN A 3 20.60 -14.19 -16.55
CA GLN A 3 21.52 -14.52 -15.45
C GLN A 3 22.62 -13.47 -15.23
N VAL A 4 23.01 -12.75 -16.29
CA VAL A 4 23.98 -11.65 -16.24
C VAL A 4 23.59 -10.52 -15.27
N LYS A 5 22.29 -10.31 -15.04
CA LYS A 5 21.80 -9.30 -14.07
C LYS A 5 21.91 -9.72 -12.60
N ARG A 6 22.21 -10.98 -12.34
CA ARG A 6 22.39 -11.53 -10.97
C ARG A 6 23.81 -11.45 -10.46
N GLN A 7 24.77 -11.07 -11.31
CA GLN A 7 26.14 -10.94 -10.86
C GLN A 7 26.31 -9.71 -9.98
N TRP A 8 26.99 -9.90 -8.85
CA TRP A 8 27.40 -8.82 -7.96
C TRP A 8 28.30 -7.83 -8.72
N ALA A 9 27.87 -6.61 -8.86
CA ALA A 9 28.69 -5.59 -9.48
C ALA A 9 29.82 -5.18 -8.52
N LYS A 10 30.90 -5.96 -8.50
CA LYS A 10 32.12 -5.69 -7.73
C LYS A 10 31.89 -5.41 -6.24
N GLY A 11 30.90 -6.09 -5.61
CA GLY A 11 30.59 -5.96 -4.19
C GLY A 11 29.88 -4.66 -3.78
N ARG A 12 29.47 -3.82 -4.72
CA ARG A 12 28.84 -2.52 -4.41
C ARG A 12 27.32 -2.61 -4.23
N TYR A 13 26.66 -3.53 -4.92
CA TYR A 13 25.21 -3.72 -4.81
C TYR A 13 24.81 -5.14 -5.20
N GLN A 14 23.70 -5.58 -4.70
CA GLN A 14 23.07 -6.85 -5.05
C GLN A 14 21.85 -6.56 -5.93
N ILE A 15 21.74 -7.26 -7.05
CA ILE A 15 20.53 -7.24 -7.86
C ILE A 15 19.62 -8.35 -7.36
N LEU A 16 18.46 -7.98 -6.82
CA LEU A 16 17.40 -8.89 -6.42
C LEU A 16 16.34 -8.93 -7.52
N ASP A 17 16.03 -10.13 -7.95
CA ASP A 17 14.89 -10.37 -8.83
C ASP A 17 13.64 -10.65 -7.97
N ARG A 18 12.45 -10.46 -8.56
CA ARG A 18 11.20 -10.82 -7.90
C ARG A 18 11.21 -12.28 -7.45
N THR A 19 11.80 -13.18 -8.26
CA THR A 19 11.91 -14.61 -7.96
C THR A 19 12.86 -14.92 -6.81
N ASP A 20 13.73 -14.01 -6.41
CA ASP A 20 14.59 -14.17 -5.25
C ASP A 20 13.82 -13.85 -3.94
N ILE A 21 12.80 -13.03 -4.02
CA ILE A 21 12.01 -12.54 -2.88
C ILE A 21 10.72 -13.31 -2.70
N TYR A 22 10.03 -13.63 -3.80
CA TYR A 22 8.70 -14.24 -3.78
C TYR A 22 8.70 -15.63 -4.41
N HIS A 23 7.85 -16.51 -3.90
CA HIS A 23 7.44 -17.75 -4.55
C HIS A 23 6.51 -17.45 -5.75
N GLU A 24 6.22 -18.46 -6.56
CA GLU A 24 5.31 -18.31 -7.71
C GLU A 24 3.88 -17.94 -7.28
N ASP A 25 3.45 -18.40 -6.11
CA ASP A 25 2.16 -18.07 -5.48
C ASP A 25 2.10 -16.66 -4.87
N GLY A 26 3.20 -15.90 -4.95
CA GLY A 26 3.32 -14.55 -4.40
C GLY A 26 3.66 -14.48 -2.92
N SER A 27 3.82 -15.61 -2.23
CA SER A 27 4.27 -15.62 -0.83
C SER A 27 5.74 -15.24 -0.73
N VAL A 28 6.13 -14.66 0.41
CA VAL A 28 7.50 -14.18 0.66
C VAL A 28 8.39 -15.35 1.05
N LYS A 29 9.54 -15.49 0.38
CA LYS A 29 10.54 -16.55 0.69
C LYS A 29 11.23 -16.36 2.02
N SER A 30 11.45 -15.10 2.40
CA SER A 30 12.12 -14.75 3.66
C SER A 30 11.66 -13.37 4.15
N GLN A 31 11.33 -13.28 5.43
CA GLN A 31 11.00 -12.00 6.07
C GLN A 31 12.19 -11.03 6.12
N LYS A 32 13.41 -11.54 5.93
CA LYS A 32 14.64 -10.72 5.90
C LYS A 32 14.92 -10.09 4.53
N GLN A 33 14.22 -10.52 3.50
CA GLN A 33 14.36 -10.02 2.14
C GLN A 33 13.03 -9.45 1.68
N CYS A 34 12.94 -8.13 1.64
CA CYS A 34 11.78 -7.42 1.11
C CYS A 34 12.24 -6.33 0.14
N MET A 35 11.34 -5.97 -0.77
CA MET A 35 11.58 -4.78 -1.60
C MET A 35 11.56 -3.54 -0.71
N PRO A 36 12.62 -2.75 -0.69
CA PRO A 36 12.64 -1.51 0.10
C PRO A 36 11.62 -0.51 -0.48
N ILE A 37 10.99 0.24 0.42
CA ILE A 37 10.13 1.35 0.03
C ILE A 37 11.00 2.60 -0.03
N SER A 38 11.28 3.09 -1.23
CA SER A 38 12.10 4.28 -1.43
C SER A 38 11.40 5.59 -1.05
N LYS A 39 10.12 5.53 -0.73
CA LYS A 39 9.26 6.68 -0.42
C LYS A 39 9.82 7.58 0.70
N PHE A 40 10.52 6.98 1.67
CA PHE A 40 11.08 7.66 2.82
C PHE A 40 12.62 7.66 2.83
N GLU A 41 13.25 7.24 1.74
CA GLU A 41 14.68 7.35 1.61
C GLU A 41 15.11 8.83 1.65
N ASP A 42 16.10 9.12 2.47
CA ASP A 42 16.73 10.42 2.54
C ASP A 42 18.11 10.35 1.84
N PRO A 43 18.20 10.85 0.60
CA PRO A 43 19.45 10.83 -0.16
C PRO A 43 20.50 11.83 0.37
N THR A 44 20.10 12.70 1.31
CA THR A 44 20.98 13.73 1.88
C THR A 44 21.77 13.26 3.10
N ARG A 45 21.52 12.01 3.57
CA ARG A 45 22.31 11.44 4.67
C ARG A 45 23.77 11.34 4.31
N ALA A 46 24.63 11.69 5.25
CA ALA A 46 26.08 11.64 5.05
C ALA A 46 26.59 10.20 4.89
N THR A 47 25.96 9.25 5.58
CA THR A 47 26.27 7.82 5.51
C THR A 47 25.01 6.97 5.55
N VAL A 48 25.09 5.75 5.04
CA VAL A 48 23.97 4.76 5.08
C VAL A 48 23.61 4.29 6.50
N ASN A 49 24.55 4.47 7.44
CA ASN A 49 24.36 4.06 8.84
C ASN A 49 23.81 5.17 9.73
N GLU A 50 23.51 6.32 9.17
CA GLU A 50 22.94 7.41 9.92
C GLU A 50 21.46 7.16 10.20
N ASP A 51 21.08 7.04 11.47
CA ASP A 51 19.71 6.73 11.89
C ASP A 51 18.76 7.93 11.72
N ARG A 52 19.31 9.14 11.69
CA ARG A 52 18.51 10.36 11.58
C ARG A 52 18.50 10.87 10.16
N GLY A 53 17.30 11.01 9.61
CA GLY A 53 17.07 11.71 8.35
C GLY A 53 16.59 13.14 8.58
N THR A 54 16.84 14.01 7.60
CA THR A 54 16.36 15.40 7.60
C THR A 54 15.11 15.57 6.74
N ARG A 55 14.66 14.51 6.09
CA ARG A 55 13.47 14.53 5.24
C ARG A 55 12.20 14.63 6.05
N ASP A 56 11.29 15.49 5.62
CA ASP A 56 9.97 15.65 6.22
C ASP A 56 9.14 14.36 6.12
N ALA A 57 8.42 14.04 7.19
CA ALA A 57 7.44 12.96 7.19
C ALA A 57 6.05 13.51 6.81
N PHE A 58 5.32 12.75 6.00
CA PHE A 58 3.94 13.10 5.67
C PHE A 58 3.04 12.89 6.89
N ILE A 59 2.28 13.92 7.25
CA ILE A 59 1.18 13.81 8.21
C ILE A 59 -0.12 13.57 7.45
N ILE A 60 -0.40 14.44 6.49
CA ILE A 60 -1.54 14.36 5.59
C ILE A 60 -1.08 14.85 4.21
N ARG A 61 -1.57 14.22 3.14
CA ARG A 61 -1.30 14.68 1.78
C ARG A 61 -2.55 14.63 0.89
N VAL A 62 -2.51 15.39 -0.18
CA VAL A 62 -3.67 15.57 -1.09
C VAL A 62 -4.20 14.23 -1.63
N ALA A 63 -3.34 13.24 -1.88
CA ALA A 63 -3.77 11.92 -2.34
C ALA A 63 -4.73 11.23 -1.36
N GLU A 64 -4.52 11.40 -0.05
CA GLU A 64 -5.42 10.90 0.96
C GLU A 64 -6.79 11.59 0.88
N MET A 65 -6.81 12.90 0.62
CA MET A 65 -8.06 13.64 0.45
C MET A 65 -8.87 13.13 -0.74
N TYR A 66 -8.22 12.86 -1.88
CA TYR A 66 -8.90 12.26 -3.03
C TYR A 66 -9.51 10.90 -2.69
N LEU A 67 -8.81 10.06 -1.93
CA LEU A 67 -9.31 8.75 -1.50
C LEU A 67 -10.47 8.87 -0.50
N ILE A 68 -10.44 9.86 0.40
CA ILE A 68 -11.54 10.13 1.32
C ILE A 68 -12.78 10.60 0.55
N VAL A 69 -12.61 11.53 -0.40
CA VAL A 69 -13.74 12.01 -1.23
C VAL A 69 -14.32 10.89 -2.08
N ALA A 70 -13.47 10.04 -2.68
CA ALA A 70 -13.92 8.90 -3.46
C ALA A 70 -14.74 7.93 -2.60
N GLU A 71 -14.26 7.57 -1.42
CA GLU A 71 -14.96 6.66 -0.50
C GLU A 71 -16.26 7.25 0.03
N ALA A 72 -16.20 8.47 0.57
CA ALA A 72 -17.36 9.13 1.15
C ALA A 72 -18.41 9.44 0.09
N GLY A 73 -17.96 9.90 -1.09
CA GLY A 73 -18.82 10.20 -2.21
C GLY A 73 -19.50 8.95 -2.79
N ALA A 74 -18.79 7.85 -2.92
CA ALA A 74 -19.38 6.57 -3.35
C ALA A 74 -20.47 6.10 -2.36
N LYS A 75 -20.19 6.14 -1.06
CA LYS A 75 -21.18 5.80 -0.01
C LYS A 75 -22.40 6.74 0.01
N ALA A 76 -22.20 7.99 -0.38
CA ALA A 76 -23.26 9.00 -0.44
C ALA A 76 -23.96 9.08 -1.81
N GLY A 77 -23.61 8.22 -2.76
CA GLY A 77 -24.16 8.24 -4.12
C GLY A 77 -23.82 9.50 -4.92
N LYS A 78 -22.66 10.12 -4.66
CA LYS A 78 -22.22 11.35 -5.35
C LYS A 78 -21.56 11.00 -6.67
N ALA A 79 -22.00 11.64 -7.75
CA ALA A 79 -21.53 11.38 -9.11
C ALA A 79 -20.05 11.76 -9.35
N ASP A 80 -19.49 12.67 -8.57
CA ASP A 80 -18.11 13.14 -8.70
C ASP A 80 -17.09 12.24 -8.00
N ALA A 81 -17.53 11.30 -7.16
CA ALA A 81 -16.65 10.39 -6.43
C ALA A 81 -15.67 9.62 -7.35
N LEU A 82 -16.19 9.11 -8.46
CA LEU A 82 -15.41 8.41 -9.48
C LEU A 82 -14.34 9.32 -10.11
N ALA A 83 -14.65 10.57 -10.33
CA ALA A 83 -13.72 11.52 -10.94
C ALA A 83 -12.48 11.71 -10.06
N TYR A 84 -12.64 11.85 -8.75
CA TYR A 84 -11.51 11.98 -7.80
C TYR A 84 -10.62 10.74 -7.77
N MET A 85 -11.21 9.55 -7.79
CA MET A 85 -10.45 8.30 -7.89
C MET A 85 -9.65 8.25 -9.19
N ASN A 86 -10.26 8.56 -10.31
CA ASN A 86 -9.61 8.50 -11.61
C ASN A 86 -8.53 9.58 -11.80
N ILE A 87 -8.68 10.75 -11.20
CA ILE A 87 -7.62 11.78 -11.16
C ILE A 87 -6.38 11.23 -10.44
N LEU A 88 -6.55 10.64 -9.27
CA LEU A 88 -5.45 10.07 -8.51
C LEU A 88 -4.74 8.96 -9.29
N ARG A 89 -5.49 8.02 -9.86
CA ARG A 89 -4.95 6.89 -10.62
C ARG A 89 -4.25 7.33 -11.90
N ALA A 90 -4.77 8.32 -12.60
CA ALA A 90 -4.14 8.88 -13.78
C ALA A 90 -2.75 9.48 -13.45
N GLN A 91 -2.62 10.15 -12.31
CA GLN A 91 -1.33 10.69 -11.85
C GLN A 91 -0.28 9.60 -11.53
N ARG A 92 -0.69 8.36 -11.30
CA ARG A 92 0.18 7.21 -11.03
C ARG A 92 0.46 6.37 -12.28
N ALA A 93 -0.18 6.70 -13.39
CA ALA A 93 0.01 6.02 -14.66
C ALA A 93 1.40 6.30 -15.24
N LYS A 94 1.92 5.36 -16.00
CA LYS A 94 3.02 5.67 -16.93
C LYS A 94 2.50 6.59 -18.02
N ALA A 95 3.36 7.47 -18.53
CA ALA A 95 3.00 8.38 -19.60
C ALA A 95 2.31 7.66 -20.79
N GLY A 96 1.15 8.16 -21.18
CA GLY A 96 0.31 7.57 -22.23
C GLY A 96 -0.47 6.31 -21.83
N LYS A 97 -0.56 6.00 -20.53
CA LYS A 97 -1.34 4.89 -19.99
C LYS A 97 -2.41 5.34 -18.99
N GLU A 98 -2.72 6.61 -18.95
CA GLU A 98 -3.67 7.23 -18.02
C GLU A 98 -5.07 6.61 -18.15
N GLU A 99 -5.54 6.38 -19.39
CA GLU A 99 -6.83 5.76 -19.64
C GLU A 99 -6.92 4.29 -19.15
N ALA A 100 -5.81 3.56 -19.25
CA ALA A 100 -5.76 2.17 -18.79
C ALA A 100 -5.81 2.04 -17.25
N MET A 101 -5.59 3.14 -16.53
CA MET A 101 -5.66 3.17 -15.07
C MET A 101 -7.05 3.54 -14.55
N LYS A 102 -7.94 4.01 -15.41
CA LYS A 102 -9.31 4.38 -14.99
C LYS A 102 -10.11 3.16 -14.53
N VAL A 103 -10.97 3.39 -13.60
CA VAL A 103 -11.87 2.42 -12.99
C VAL A 103 -13.32 2.84 -13.20
N ALA A 104 -14.23 1.90 -13.02
CA ALA A 104 -15.66 2.12 -13.16
C ALA A 104 -16.33 2.52 -11.83
N GLN A 105 -17.58 2.96 -11.91
CA GLN A 105 -18.37 3.30 -10.73
C GLN A 105 -18.54 2.09 -9.80
N SER A 106 -18.73 0.89 -10.34
CA SER A 106 -18.84 -0.34 -9.56
C SER A 106 -17.61 -0.65 -8.72
N ASP A 107 -16.42 -0.23 -9.19
CA ASP A 107 -15.17 -0.49 -8.45
C ASP A 107 -15.10 0.36 -7.18
N ILE A 108 -15.50 1.64 -7.25
CA ILE A 108 -15.47 2.53 -6.08
C ILE A 108 -16.61 2.26 -5.10
N GLU A 109 -17.66 1.56 -5.50
CA GLU A 109 -18.74 1.08 -4.62
C GLU A 109 -18.30 -0.15 -3.80
N ASP A 110 -17.28 -0.87 -4.26
CA ASP A 110 -16.65 -1.95 -3.50
C ASP A 110 -15.67 -1.39 -2.46
N ILE A 111 -16.00 -1.59 -1.20
CA ILE A 111 -15.14 -1.16 -0.09
C ILE A 111 -13.78 -1.84 -0.10
N ASP A 112 -13.69 -3.08 -0.58
CA ASP A 112 -12.42 -3.80 -0.67
C ASP A 112 -11.51 -3.18 -1.72
N PHE A 113 -12.06 -2.75 -2.85
CA PHE A 113 -11.30 -2.01 -3.86
C PHE A 113 -10.75 -0.69 -3.28
N ILE A 114 -11.57 0.08 -2.57
CA ILE A 114 -11.16 1.33 -1.92
C ILE A 114 -10.03 1.08 -0.91
N LEU A 115 -10.16 0.05 -0.08
CA LEU A 115 -9.14 -0.30 0.90
C LEU A 115 -7.83 -0.77 0.25
N ASP A 116 -7.90 -1.41 -0.91
CA ASP A 116 -6.72 -1.81 -1.68
C ASP A 116 -6.05 -0.61 -2.33
N GLU A 117 -6.82 0.32 -2.87
CA GLU A 117 -6.28 1.55 -3.44
C GLU A 117 -5.59 2.41 -2.36
N ARG A 118 -6.22 2.55 -1.19
CA ARG A 118 -5.60 3.19 -0.04
C ARG A 118 -4.30 2.50 0.38
N ALA A 119 -4.29 1.17 0.39
CA ALA A 119 -3.07 0.42 0.73
C ALA A 119 -1.94 0.64 -0.28
N ARG A 120 -2.25 0.70 -1.57
CA ARG A 120 -1.26 0.97 -2.63
C ARG A 120 -0.71 2.39 -2.56
N GLU A 121 -1.59 3.37 -2.44
CA GLU A 121 -1.22 4.78 -2.46
C GLU A 121 -0.51 5.23 -1.18
N LEU A 122 -1.01 4.77 -0.02
CA LEU A 122 -0.56 5.21 1.30
C LEU A 122 0.42 4.23 1.98
N VAL A 123 1.02 3.32 1.21
CA VAL A 123 1.98 2.36 1.75
C VAL A 123 3.11 3.07 2.50
N GLY A 124 3.43 2.58 3.69
CA GLY A 124 4.48 3.14 4.56
C GLY A 124 4.07 4.41 5.34
N GLU A 125 2.87 4.96 5.12
CA GLU A 125 2.40 6.18 5.82
C GLU A 125 1.66 5.86 7.14
N GLN A 126 1.74 4.63 7.61
CA GLN A 126 1.19 4.14 8.89
C GLN A 126 -0.34 4.26 9.03
N LEU A 127 -1.06 4.52 7.95
CA LEU A 127 -2.52 4.72 7.96
C LEU A 127 -3.31 3.42 7.92
N ARG A 128 -2.70 2.31 7.47
CA ARG A 128 -3.40 1.04 7.22
C ARG A 128 -4.20 0.51 8.41
N TRP A 129 -3.64 0.61 9.61
CA TRP A 129 -4.32 0.15 10.82
C TRP A 129 -5.61 0.92 11.08
N PHE A 130 -5.56 2.22 10.96
CA PHE A 130 -6.72 3.10 11.15
C PHE A 130 -7.77 2.87 10.06
N ASP A 131 -7.34 2.72 8.81
CA ASP A 131 -8.23 2.42 7.69
C ASP A 131 -9.03 1.16 7.90
N LEU A 132 -8.38 0.08 8.33
CA LEU A 132 -9.06 -1.18 8.59
C LEU A 132 -9.93 -1.12 9.83
N LYS A 133 -9.44 -0.49 10.91
CA LYS A 133 -10.16 -0.43 12.19
C LYS A 133 -11.48 0.34 12.09
N ARG A 134 -11.53 1.43 11.32
CA ARG A 134 -12.76 2.23 11.12
C ARG A 134 -13.85 1.49 10.35
N MET A 135 -13.51 0.40 9.64
CA MET A 135 -14.48 -0.41 8.88
C MET A 135 -15.24 -1.43 9.72
N GLY A 136 -14.95 -1.52 11.01
CA GLY A 136 -15.55 -2.49 11.90
C GLY A 136 -14.82 -3.83 11.95
N SER A 137 -15.15 -4.65 12.94
CA SER A 137 -14.41 -5.87 13.28
C SER A 137 -14.42 -6.93 12.18
N GLU A 138 -15.51 -7.07 11.47
CA GLU A 138 -15.65 -8.07 10.41
C GLU A 138 -14.68 -7.82 9.25
N ILE A 139 -14.72 -6.62 8.66
CA ILE A 139 -13.84 -6.23 7.55
C ILE A 139 -12.39 -6.23 8.04
N PHE A 140 -12.13 -5.70 9.22
CA PHE A 140 -10.79 -5.67 9.80
C PHE A 140 -10.18 -7.06 9.87
N ILE A 141 -10.88 -8.04 10.48
CA ILE A 141 -10.38 -9.42 10.65
C ILE A 141 -10.16 -10.07 9.29
N ARG A 142 -11.16 -9.96 8.41
CA ARG A 142 -11.10 -10.54 7.06
C ARG A 142 -9.89 -10.02 6.28
N ARG A 143 -9.66 -8.71 6.29
CA ARG A 143 -8.57 -8.07 5.55
C ARG A 143 -7.19 -8.36 6.15
N ILE A 144 -7.06 -8.44 7.47
CA ILE A 144 -5.80 -8.85 8.10
C ILE A 144 -5.47 -10.30 7.77
N LYS A 145 -6.45 -11.20 7.86
CA LYS A 145 -6.24 -12.61 7.55
C LYS A 145 -5.86 -12.84 6.08
N ALA A 146 -6.51 -12.12 5.17
CA ALA A 146 -6.22 -12.23 3.75
C ALA A 146 -4.85 -11.66 3.37
N GLY A 147 -4.43 -10.57 4.02
CA GLY A 147 -3.19 -9.86 3.72
C GLY A 147 -1.96 -10.38 4.49
N ASN A 148 -2.16 -11.21 5.50
CA ASN A 148 -1.06 -11.72 6.33
C ASN A 148 -1.36 -13.15 6.79
N PRO A 149 -0.78 -14.17 6.13
CA PRO A 149 -1.00 -15.58 6.46
C PRO A 149 -0.63 -15.94 7.91
N ASP A 150 0.38 -15.28 8.48
CA ASP A 150 0.82 -15.54 9.85
C ASP A 150 -0.16 -14.93 10.87
N ALA A 151 -0.67 -13.74 10.61
CA ALA A 151 -1.72 -13.14 11.44
C ALA A 151 -3.02 -13.93 11.39
N GLY A 152 -3.32 -14.59 10.28
CA GLY A 152 -4.50 -15.44 10.12
C GLY A 152 -4.62 -16.53 11.15
N LYS A 153 -3.51 -17.03 11.69
CA LYS A 153 -3.44 -18.05 12.72
C LYS A 153 -3.73 -17.51 14.13
N ASN A 154 -3.44 -16.24 14.37
CA ASN A 154 -3.39 -15.65 15.71
C ASN A 154 -4.48 -14.61 15.97
N VAL A 155 -5.11 -14.06 14.94
CA VAL A 155 -6.14 -13.02 15.09
C VAL A 155 -7.49 -13.65 15.41
N LYS A 156 -8.00 -13.38 16.61
CA LYS A 156 -9.31 -13.79 17.07
C LYS A 156 -10.28 -12.61 17.09
N ALA A 157 -11.55 -12.86 16.75
CA ALA A 157 -12.57 -11.82 16.60
C ALA A 157 -12.76 -10.94 17.84
N TYR A 158 -12.63 -11.51 19.05
CA TYR A 158 -12.85 -10.80 20.31
C TYR A 158 -11.67 -9.96 20.78
N GLN A 159 -10.49 -10.11 20.15
CA GLN A 159 -9.28 -9.37 20.53
C GLN A 159 -9.18 -8.01 19.84
N ILE A 160 -10.06 -7.73 18.90
CA ILE A 160 -10.08 -6.44 18.19
C ILE A 160 -11.00 -5.51 18.97
N GLY A 161 -10.51 -5.11 20.09
CA GLY A 161 -11.03 -4.15 21.04
C GLY A 161 -12.43 -3.59 20.82
N ARG A 162 -13.37 -3.91 21.69
CA ARG A 162 -14.50 -3.02 21.93
C ARG A 162 -13.89 -1.68 22.36
N ALA A 163 -14.06 -0.64 21.54
CA ALA A 163 -13.95 0.69 22.08
C ALA A 163 -14.98 0.74 23.22
N HIS A 164 -14.50 0.88 24.44
CA HIS A 164 -15.40 1.24 25.52
C HIS A 164 -15.95 2.61 25.17
N VAL A 165 -17.24 2.65 24.82
CA VAL A 165 -18.03 3.85 24.79
C VAL A 165 -18.28 4.22 26.25
#